data_5ef1c7724e6f17edc97ac4d27be4058a
#
_entry.id   5ef1c7724e6f17edc97ac4d27be4058a
#
_cell.length_a   1.000
_cell.length_b   1.000
_cell.length_c   1.000
_cell.angle_alpha   90.00
_cell.angle_beta   90.00
_cell.angle_gamma   90.00
#
_symmetry.space_group_name_H-M   'P 1'
#
loop_
_entity.id
_entity.type
_entity.pdbx_description
1 polymer ?
#
loop_
_entity_poly.entity_id
_entity_poly.type
_entity_poly.pdbx_seq_one_letter_code
_entity_poly.pdbx_strand_id
1 'polypeptide(L)'
;MNISPEMRAWNMCLPEDLWIFDKLIVAKKAGHLCGPRGIPVPEPGEYFVKPVINIEGMGEKARVEYLEQDTCHLHPGEFWCEIFTGEHISIDYKKYEPILSVVGTKHNTHPYKRFTYWEKTENTHHLPQFLGLIPLRYEKINCEFIGGKLIEIHLRGNSDFSHENTSMIPVWKDEHPENFDVNFHYTHLIRDGYRFISDNGKELERLGIWVR
;
A
#
# COMPACT_ATOMS: atom_id res chain seq x y z
N MET A 1 16.10 14.71 -11.29
CA MET A 1 14.97 14.37 -10.42
C MET A 1 14.96 12.86 -10.18
N ASN A 2 15.03 12.43 -8.93
CA ASN A 2 14.85 11.00 -8.62
C ASN A 2 13.35 10.67 -8.71
N ILE A 3 12.98 9.87 -9.69
CA ILE A 3 11.61 9.40 -9.89
C ILE A 3 11.32 8.30 -8.85
N SER A 4 10.19 8.37 -8.15
CA SER A 4 9.79 7.32 -7.20
C SER A 4 9.68 5.95 -7.87
N PRO A 5 9.85 4.84 -7.14
CA PRO A 5 9.70 3.49 -7.71
C PRO A 5 8.34 3.28 -8.36
N GLU A 6 7.28 3.84 -7.78
CA GLU A 6 5.92 3.74 -8.31
C GLU A 6 5.75 4.51 -9.62
N MET A 7 6.26 5.74 -9.67
CA MET A 7 6.25 6.54 -10.91
C MET A 7 7.08 5.87 -12.02
N ARG A 8 8.19 5.19 -11.65
CA ARG A 8 8.97 4.42 -12.62
C ARG A 8 8.16 3.24 -13.16
N ALA A 9 7.49 2.49 -12.27
CA ALA A 9 6.61 1.40 -12.68
C ALA A 9 5.47 1.89 -13.58
N TRP A 10 4.86 3.03 -13.25
CA TRP A 10 3.86 3.68 -14.10
C TRP A 10 4.39 3.98 -15.50
N ASN A 11 5.57 4.62 -15.61
CA ASN A 11 6.16 5.00 -16.88
C ASN A 11 6.59 3.80 -17.74
N MET A 12 6.85 2.65 -17.13
CA MET A 12 7.24 1.40 -17.81
C MET A 12 6.05 0.46 -18.07
N CYS A 13 4.87 0.81 -17.57
CA CYS A 13 3.68 -0.02 -17.69
C CYS A 13 3.19 -0.05 -19.13
N LEU A 14 2.80 -1.24 -19.58
CA LEU A 14 2.11 -1.39 -20.85
C LEU A 14 0.72 -0.73 -20.80
N PRO A 15 0.25 -0.10 -21.89
CA PRO A 15 -1.06 0.57 -21.90
C PRO A 15 -2.22 -0.32 -21.45
N GLU A 16 -2.23 -1.59 -21.83
CA GLU A 16 -3.25 -2.57 -21.45
C GLU A 16 -3.23 -2.95 -19.97
N ASP A 17 -2.13 -2.66 -19.24
CA ASP A 17 -1.96 -2.99 -17.81
C ASP A 17 -2.14 -1.78 -16.88
N LEU A 18 -2.35 -0.57 -17.43
CA LEU A 18 -2.52 0.67 -16.66
C LEU A 18 -3.65 0.59 -15.63
N TRP A 19 -4.64 -0.27 -15.85
CA TRP A 19 -5.73 -0.48 -14.91
C TRP A 19 -5.28 -0.98 -13.53
N ILE A 20 -4.07 -1.55 -13.41
CA ILE A 20 -3.51 -2.00 -12.12
C ILE A 20 -3.31 -0.85 -11.15
N PHE A 21 -3.01 0.34 -11.66
CA PHE A 21 -2.87 1.55 -10.84
C PHE A 21 -4.22 2.14 -10.39
N ASP A 22 -5.32 1.66 -10.96
CA ASP A 22 -6.67 2.03 -10.56
C ASP A 22 -7.16 1.09 -9.44
N LYS A 23 -7.06 1.56 -8.20
CA LYS A 23 -7.43 0.78 -7.00
C LYS A 23 -8.92 0.40 -6.96
N LEU A 24 -9.79 1.18 -7.61
CA LEU A 24 -11.20 0.83 -7.73
C LEU A 24 -11.40 -0.35 -8.68
N ILE A 25 -10.69 -0.36 -9.82
CA ILE A 25 -10.75 -1.50 -10.75
C ILE A 25 -10.19 -2.75 -10.08
N VAL A 26 -9.06 -2.63 -9.38
CA VAL A 26 -8.47 -3.74 -8.62
C VAL A 26 -9.47 -4.29 -7.59
N ALA A 27 -10.08 -3.42 -6.79
CA ALA A 27 -11.07 -3.81 -5.79
C ALA A 27 -12.27 -4.54 -6.42
N LYS A 28 -12.81 -4.02 -7.54
CA LYS A 28 -13.90 -4.67 -8.29
C LYS A 28 -13.51 -6.05 -8.82
N LYS A 29 -12.31 -6.17 -9.41
CA LYS A 29 -11.80 -7.46 -9.90
C LYS A 29 -11.54 -8.47 -8.78
N ALA A 30 -11.19 -7.99 -7.58
CA ALA A 30 -11.05 -8.80 -6.38
C ALA A 30 -12.39 -9.18 -5.73
N GLY A 31 -13.52 -8.68 -6.26
CA GLY A 31 -14.87 -9.00 -5.76
C GLY A 31 -15.23 -8.26 -4.49
N HIS A 32 -14.57 -7.14 -4.18
CA HIS A 32 -14.86 -6.34 -3.00
C HIS A 32 -16.11 -5.48 -3.19
N LEU A 33 -16.82 -5.25 -2.10
CA LEU A 33 -17.90 -4.27 -2.05
C LEU A 33 -17.29 -2.86 -2.13
N CYS A 34 -17.49 -2.19 -3.26
CA CYS A 34 -16.91 -0.87 -3.51
C CYS A 34 -17.65 -0.10 -4.61
N GLY A 35 -17.53 1.20 -4.59
CA GLY A 35 -18.09 2.07 -5.62
C GLY A 35 -17.36 3.41 -5.70
N PRO A 36 -17.33 4.05 -6.88
CA PRO A 36 -16.80 5.39 -7.02
C PRO A 36 -17.70 6.44 -6.35
N ARG A 37 -17.18 7.64 -6.18
CA ARG A 37 -18.00 8.82 -5.85
C ARG A 37 -19.27 8.87 -6.68
N GLY A 38 -20.40 9.18 -6.05
CA GLY A 38 -21.72 9.27 -6.67
C GLY A 38 -22.46 7.95 -6.83
N ILE A 39 -21.82 6.82 -6.57
CA ILE A 39 -22.51 5.54 -6.47
C ILE A 39 -22.85 5.29 -5.00
N PRO A 40 -24.17 5.09 -4.68
CA PRO A 40 -24.60 4.88 -3.31
C PRO A 40 -23.94 3.68 -2.65
N VAL A 41 -23.70 3.77 -1.33
CA VAL A 41 -23.41 2.58 -0.52
C VAL A 41 -24.68 1.75 -0.38
N PRO A 42 -24.57 0.41 -0.23
CA PRO A 42 -25.74 -0.46 -0.11
C PRO A 42 -26.53 -0.18 1.17
N GLU A 43 -25.84 0.15 2.26
CA GLU A 43 -26.41 0.48 3.57
C GLU A 43 -25.58 1.59 4.22
N PRO A 44 -26.18 2.51 5.00
CA PRO A 44 -25.44 3.48 5.79
C PRO A 44 -24.47 2.79 6.77
N GLY A 45 -23.24 3.29 6.85
CA GLY A 45 -22.22 2.66 7.71
C GLY A 45 -20.83 3.23 7.51
N GLU A 46 -19.87 2.65 8.20
CA GLU A 46 -18.46 3.00 8.03
C GLU A 46 -17.86 2.29 6.82
N TYR A 47 -17.20 3.07 5.97
CA TYR A 47 -16.50 2.59 4.78
C TYR A 47 -15.08 3.16 4.74
N PHE A 48 -14.20 2.44 4.05
CA PHE A 48 -12.87 2.92 3.77
C PHE A 48 -12.87 3.74 2.49
N VAL A 49 -12.56 5.04 2.61
CA VAL A 49 -12.50 5.98 1.49
C VAL A 49 -11.05 6.25 1.13
N LYS A 50 -10.70 6.14 -0.14
CA LYS A 50 -9.33 6.38 -0.62
C LYS A 50 -9.32 6.84 -2.08
N PRO A 51 -8.21 7.49 -2.53
CA PRO A 51 -8.03 7.84 -3.94
C PRO A 51 -8.03 6.60 -4.84
N VAL A 52 -8.61 6.76 -6.03
CA VAL A 52 -8.58 5.74 -7.10
C VAL A 52 -7.14 5.49 -7.55
N ILE A 53 -6.37 6.56 -7.74
CA ILE A 53 -4.95 6.51 -8.11
C ILE A 53 -4.14 7.22 -7.03
N ASN A 54 -3.11 6.55 -6.53
CA ASN A 54 -2.14 7.12 -5.61
C ASN A 54 -0.74 6.64 -5.96
N ILE A 55 -0.07 7.35 -6.88
CA ILE A 55 1.27 7.02 -7.36
C ILE A 55 2.33 7.38 -6.31
N GLU A 56 2.03 8.27 -5.39
CA GLU A 56 2.94 8.68 -4.32
C GLU A 56 2.96 7.68 -3.15
N GLY A 57 1.94 6.82 -3.05
CA GLY A 57 1.85 5.78 -2.02
C GLY A 57 1.44 6.33 -0.65
N MET A 58 1.83 5.63 0.42
CA MET A 58 1.67 6.03 1.82
C MET A 58 0.23 6.21 2.31
N GLY A 59 -0.77 5.63 1.63
CA GLY A 59 -2.17 5.75 2.04
C GLY A 59 -2.69 7.20 2.14
N GLU A 60 -2.10 8.13 1.38
CA GLU A 60 -2.51 9.53 1.41
C GLU A 60 -4.01 9.65 1.13
N LYS A 61 -4.70 10.52 1.89
CA LYS A 61 -6.16 10.74 1.88
C LYS A 61 -7.02 9.50 2.18
N ALA A 62 -6.40 8.38 2.55
CA ALA A 62 -7.14 7.20 2.99
C ALA A 62 -7.70 7.42 4.41
N ARG A 63 -8.98 7.13 4.60
CA ARG A 63 -9.70 7.32 5.88
C ARG A 63 -10.87 6.36 6.01
N VAL A 64 -11.33 6.18 7.23
CA VAL A 64 -12.65 5.63 7.51
C VAL A 64 -13.63 6.80 7.59
N GLU A 65 -14.76 6.67 6.92
CA GLU A 65 -15.81 7.67 6.90
C GLU A 65 -17.17 6.99 7.01
N TYR A 66 -18.06 7.55 7.83
CA TYR A 66 -19.45 7.11 7.88
C TYR A 66 -20.17 7.69 6.66
N LEU A 67 -20.66 6.81 5.81
CA LEU A 67 -21.38 7.18 4.60
C LEU A 67 -22.87 6.87 4.78
N GLU A 68 -23.69 7.87 4.51
CA GLU A 68 -25.11 7.69 4.18
C GLU A 68 -25.21 7.06 2.78
N GLN A 69 -26.42 6.93 2.24
CA GLN A 69 -26.55 6.37 0.89
C GLN A 69 -25.88 7.22 -0.19
N ASP A 70 -25.96 8.56 -0.07
CA ASP A 70 -25.32 9.48 -1.03
C ASP A 70 -23.82 9.62 -0.76
N THR A 71 -23.04 9.45 -1.82
CA THR A 71 -21.57 9.59 -1.81
C THR A 71 -21.06 10.74 -2.68
N CYS A 72 -21.94 11.66 -3.12
CA CYS A 72 -21.57 12.78 -3.99
C CYS A 72 -20.65 13.80 -3.30
N HIS A 73 -20.59 13.81 -1.97
CA HIS A 73 -19.71 14.67 -1.19
C HIS A 73 -18.23 14.23 -1.21
N LEU A 74 -17.94 12.98 -1.55
CA LEU A 74 -16.56 12.51 -1.68
C LEU A 74 -15.82 13.34 -2.74
N HIS A 75 -14.50 13.46 -2.61
CA HIS A 75 -13.72 14.21 -3.60
C HIS A 75 -13.69 13.51 -4.97
N PRO A 76 -13.59 14.27 -6.08
CA PRO A 76 -13.34 13.69 -7.39
C PRO A 76 -12.09 12.79 -7.36
N GLY A 77 -12.22 11.59 -7.92
CA GLY A 77 -11.13 10.60 -7.93
C GLY A 77 -11.02 9.76 -6.64
N GLU A 78 -11.95 9.89 -5.69
CA GLU A 78 -12.09 8.97 -4.56
C GLU A 78 -13.13 7.88 -4.83
N PHE A 79 -12.97 6.80 -4.10
CA PHE A 79 -13.93 5.70 -4.06
C PHE A 79 -14.05 5.17 -2.63
N TRP A 80 -15.17 4.54 -2.33
CA TRP A 80 -15.42 3.85 -1.07
C TRP A 80 -15.31 2.34 -1.26
N CYS A 81 -14.90 1.64 -0.23
CA CYS A 81 -14.94 0.18 -0.17
C CYS A 81 -15.20 -0.29 1.26
N GLU A 82 -15.55 -1.57 1.39
CA GLU A 82 -15.65 -2.21 2.70
C GLU A 82 -14.34 -2.13 3.48
N ILE A 83 -14.43 -2.13 4.82
CA ILE A 83 -13.28 -2.09 5.71
C ILE A 83 -12.76 -3.51 5.91
N PHE A 84 -11.47 -3.71 5.67
CA PHE A 84 -10.80 -4.98 5.94
C PHE A 84 -10.06 -4.94 7.28
N THR A 85 -10.10 -6.06 7.99
CA THR A 85 -9.41 -6.27 9.26
C THR A 85 -8.46 -7.45 9.17
N GLY A 86 -7.47 -7.50 10.04
CA GLY A 86 -6.47 -8.56 10.09
C GLY A 86 -5.06 -8.07 9.75
N GLU A 87 -4.15 -9.01 9.56
CA GLU A 87 -2.76 -8.72 9.24
C GLU A 87 -2.62 -8.01 7.89
N HIS A 88 -1.74 -7.02 7.84
CA HIS A 88 -1.32 -6.38 6.60
C HIS A 88 -0.08 -7.07 6.08
N ILE A 89 -0.22 -7.78 4.96
CA ILE A 89 0.86 -8.56 4.36
C ILE A 89 1.19 -7.97 2.99
N SER A 90 2.47 -7.75 2.73
CA SER A 90 3.00 -7.35 1.43
C SER A 90 3.82 -8.51 0.85
N ILE A 91 3.49 -8.94 -0.36
CA ILE A 91 4.10 -10.12 -0.98
C ILE A 91 4.65 -9.75 -2.35
N ASP A 92 5.94 -10.01 -2.55
CA ASP A 92 6.57 -9.96 -3.87
C ASP A 92 6.43 -11.30 -4.58
N TYR A 93 6.04 -11.24 -5.83
CA TYR A 93 5.97 -12.40 -6.72
C TYR A 93 6.93 -12.24 -7.89
N LYS A 94 7.57 -13.34 -8.25
CA LYS A 94 8.28 -13.47 -9.52
C LYS A 94 7.55 -14.51 -10.35
N LYS A 95 7.03 -14.08 -11.50
CA LYS A 95 6.03 -14.85 -12.24
C LYS A 95 4.81 -15.09 -11.34
N TYR A 96 4.51 -16.33 -10.98
CA TYR A 96 3.37 -16.70 -10.14
C TYR A 96 3.77 -17.12 -8.71
N GLU A 97 5.08 -17.20 -8.43
CA GLU A 97 5.60 -17.71 -7.17
C GLU A 97 5.89 -16.57 -6.19
N PRO A 98 5.43 -16.66 -4.95
CA PRO A 98 5.82 -15.71 -3.91
C PRO A 98 7.31 -15.89 -3.62
N ILE A 99 8.05 -14.78 -3.61
CA ILE A 99 9.50 -14.78 -3.36
C ILE A 99 9.90 -14.04 -2.09
N LEU A 100 9.03 -13.17 -1.60
CA LEU A 100 9.21 -12.43 -0.35
C LEU A 100 7.84 -12.13 0.23
N SER A 101 7.63 -12.45 1.49
CA SER A 101 6.41 -12.09 2.23
C SER A 101 6.80 -11.39 3.51
N VAL A 102 6.17 -10.25 3.79
CA VAL A 102 6.40 -9.44 4.98
C VAL A 102 5.08 -9.02 5.60
N VAL A 103 5.00 -9.04 6.93
CA VAL A 103 3.86 -8.56 7.69
C VAL A 103 4.19 -7.24 8.35
N GLY A 104 3.28 -6.29 8.28
CA GLY A 104 3.43 -4.94 8.80
C GLY A 104 2.62 -4.68 10.05
N THR A 105 3.27 -4.14 11.09
CA THR A 105 2.61 -3.62 12.29
C THR A 105 2.26 -2.16 12.06
N LYS A 106 0.97 -1.85 12.11
CA LYS A 106 0.46 -0.49 11.87
C LYS A 106 0.74 0.43 13.05
N HIS A 107 0.95 1.71 12.76
CA HIS A 107 1.09 2.74 13.77
C HIS A 107 -0.27 3.04 14.44
N ASN A 108 -0.29 3.20 15.77
CA ASN A 108 -1.52 3.36 16.53
C ASN A 108 -2.32 4.62 16.16
N THR A 109 -1.63 5.75 15.91
CA THR A 109 -2.29 7.04 15.60
C THR A 109 -2.45 7.32 14.10
N HIS A 110 -1.74 6.57 13.24
CA HIS A 110 -1.78 6.74 11.78
C HIS A 110 -1.87 5.37 11.08
N PRO A 111 -2.89 4.55 11.37
CA PRO A 111 -2.93 3.14 10.96
C PRO A 111 -3.06 2.94 9.44
N TYR A 112 -3.40 3.97 8.69
CA TYR A 112 -3.56 3.90 7.24
C TYR A 112 -2.36 4.46 6.47
N LYS A 113 -1.43 5.13 7.16
CA LYS A 113 -0.32 5.88 6.57
C LYS A 113 1.04 5.42 7.05
N ARG A 114 1.12 4.81 8.22
CA ARG A 114 2.37 4.45 8.87
C ARG A 114 2.39 3.00 9.36
N PHE A 115 3.56 2.42 9.26
CA PHE A 115 3.93 1.19 9.94
C PHE A 115 5.05 1.48 10.92
N THR A 116 5.04 0.79 12.05
CA THR A 116 6.10 0.86 13.06
C THR A 116 7.14 -0.22 12.85
N TYR A 117 6.76 -1.31 12.21
CA TYR A 117 7.61 -2.47 12.04
C TYR A 117 7.15 -3.34 10.88
N TRP A 118 8.10 -3.95 10.19
CA TRP A 118 7.88 -4.98 9.19
C TRP A 118 8.81 -6.15 9.46
N GLU A 119 8.33 -7.37 9.29
CA GLU A 119 9.12 -8.58 9.42
C GLU A 119 8.75 -9.61 8.35
N LYS A 120 9.71 -10.48 8.02
CA LYS A 120 9.44 -11.63 7.17
C LYS A 120 8.42 -12.55 7.82
N THR A 121 7.57 -13.14 6.98
CA THR A 121 6.58 -14.14 7.39
C THR A 121 6.53 -15.27 6.37
N GLU A 122 6.18 -16.47 6.85
CA GLU A 122 5.84 -17.60 5.99
C GLU A 122 4.41 -17.53 5.44
N ASN A 123 3.60 -16.58 5.95
CA ASN A 123 2.25 -16.37 5.46
C ASN A 123 2.29 -15.84 4.02
N THR A 124 1.69 -16.59 3.11
CA THR A 124 1.60 -16.23 1.70
C THR A 124 0.17 -16.32 1.20
N HIS A 125 -0.10 -15.61 0.12
CA HIS A 125 -1.36 -15.70 -0.62
C HIS A 125 -1.05 -16.01 -2.07
N HIS A 126 -1.93 -16.72 -2.74
CA HIS A 126 -1.81 -16.92 -4.18
C HIS A 126 -2.08 -15.61 -4.94
N LEU A 127 -1.35 -15.43 -6.04
CA LEU A 127 -1.65 -14.34 -6.96
C LEU A 127 -3.11 -14.42 -7.43
N PRO A 128 -3.83 -13.30 -7.45
CA PRO A 128 -5.20 -13.27 -7.97
C PRO A 128 -5.27 -13.75 -9.42
N GLN A 129 -6.17 -14.68 -9.70
CA GLN A 129 -6.32 -15.28 -11.04
C GLN A 129 -6.64 -14.24 -12.13
N PHE A 130 -7.31 -13.14 -11.79
CA PHE A 130 -7.64 -12.09 -12.74
C PHE A 130 -6.42 -11.34 -13.30
N LEU A 131 -5.23 -11.51 -12.71
CA LEU A 131 -3.98 -10.99 -13.27
C LEU A 131 -3.55 -11.70 -14.57
N GLY A 132 -4.03 -12.93 -14.81
CA GLY A 132 -3.77 -13.65 -16.05
C GLY A 132 -2.28 -13.73 -16.37
N LEU A 133 -1.86 -13.19 -17.51
CA LEU A 133 -0.48 -13.22 -17.99
C LEU A 133 0.40 -12.06 -17.48
N ILE A 134 -0.15 -11.12 -16.75
CA ILE A 134 0.60 -9.95 -16.22
C ILE A 134 1.87 -10.36 -15.46
N PRO A 135 1.87 -11.39 -14.58
CA PRO A 135 3.07 -11.81 -13.86
C PRO A 135 4.23 -12.28 -14.75
N LEU A 136 3.97 -12.59 -15.99
CA LEU A 136 5.01 -12.98 -16.96
C LEU A 136 5.62 -11.78 -17.71
N ARG A 137 4.95 -10.61 -17.70
CA ARG A 137 5.37 -9.40 -18.39
C ARG A 137 6.29 -8.51 -17.57
N TYR A 138 6.22 -8.63 -16.26
CA TYR A 138 7.00 -7.82 -15.32
C TYR A 138 7.96 -8.68 -14.51
N GLU A 139 9.13 -8.13 -14.20
CA GLU A 139 10.17 -8.86 -13.45
C GLU A 139 9.67 -9.29 -12.08
N LYS A 140 8.95 -8.40 -11.39
CA LYS A 140 8.32 -8.61 -10.09
C LYS A 140 6.99 -7.88 -10.02
N ILE A 141 6.08 -8.44 -9.25
CA ILE A 141 4.82 -7.80 -8.86
C ILE A 141 4.74 -7.86 -7.34
N ASN A 142 4.38 -6.74 -6.73
CA ASN A 142 4.04 -6.72 -5.30
C ASN A 142 2.52 -6.63 -5.15
N CYS A 143 1.96 -7.43 -4.24
CA CYS A 143 0.56 -7.37 -3.85
C CYS A 143 0.45 -7.15 -2.35
N GLU A 144 -0.45 -6.26 -1.96
CA GLU A 144 -0.75 -6.00 -0.55
C GLU A 144 -2.12 -6.56 -0.17
N PHE A 145 -2.19 -7.17 1.02
CA PHE A 145 -3.38 -7.84 1.54
C PHE A 145 -3.66 -7.36 2.96
N ILE A 146 -4.94 -7.28 3.33
CA ILE A 146 -5.37 -7.13 4.72
C ILE A 146 -6.35 -8.25 5.03
N GLY A 147 -6.04 -9.10 6.02
CA GLY A 147 -6.87 -10.25 6.36
C GLY A 147 -7.13 -11.19 5.17
N GLY A 148 -6.15 -11.34 4.28
CA GLY A 148 -6.25 -12.15 3.06
C GLY A 148 -7.01 -11.48 1.90
N LYS A 149 -7.50 -10.26 2.06
CA LYS A 149 -8.18 -9.48 1.01
C LYS A 149 -7.16 -8.60 0.28
N LEU A 150 -7.06 -8.74 -1.04
CA LEU A 150 -6.18 -7.91 -1.86
C LEU A 150 -6.61 -6.44 -1.82
N ILE A 151 -5.68 -5.53 -1.53
CA ILE A 151 -5.97 -4.09 -1.43
C ILE A 151 -5.24 -3.24 -2.47
N GLU A 152 -4.08 -3.71 -2.95
CA GLU A 152 -3.23 -2.98 -3.89
C GLU A 152 -2.32 -3.93 -4.66
N ILE A 153 -1.95 -3.52 -5.88
CA ILE A 153 -0.99 -4.23 -6.73
C ILE A 153 0.01 -3.20 -7.26
N HIS A 154 1.29 -3.55 -7.24
CA HIS A 154 2.37 -2.74 -7.82
C HIS A 154 3.12 -3.56 -8.87
N LEU A 155 3.41 -2.96 -10.01
CA LEU A 155 4.21 -3.59 -11.09
C LEU A 155 5.71 -3.45 -10.81
N ARG A 156 6.10 -3.72 -9.59
CA ARG A 156 7.46 -3.72 -9.03
C ARG A 156 7.51 -4.58 -7.78
N GLY A 157 8.70 -4.93 -7.33
CA GLY A 157 8.86 -5.51 -5.98
C GLY A 157 8.77 -4.46 -4.88
N ASN A 158 8.75 -4.93 -3.63
CA ASN A 158 8.87 -4.07 -2.46
C ASN A 158 10.16 -3.25 -2.56
N SER A 159 10.04 -1.93 -2.38
CA SER A 159 11.17 -1.00 -2.56
C SER A 159 12.00 -0.83 -1.30
N ASP A 160 11.48 -1.24 -0.16
CA ASP A 160 12.06 -0.95 1.15
C ASP A 160 12.63 -2.19 1.81
N PHE A 161 12.13 -3.36 1.47
CA PHE A 161 12.51 -4.63 2.08
C PHE A 161 13.24 -5.50 1.06
N SER A 162 14.49 -5.90 1.38
CA SER A 162 15.26 -6.82 0.56
C SER A 162 15.13 -8.28 1.05
N HIS A 163 15.47 -9.23 0.19
CA HIS A 163 15.48 -10.64 0.57
C HIS A 163 16.47 -10.98 1.70
N GLU A 164 17.50 -10.15 1.87
CA GLU A 164 18.53 -10.35 2.89
C GLU A 164 18.06 -9.91 4.27
N ASN A 165 17.11 -8.98 4.35
CA ASN A 165 16.60 -8.45 5.59
C ASN A 165 15.56 -9.38 6.20
N THR A 166 15.57 -9.52 7.52
CA THR A 166 14.56 -10.26 8.28
C THR A 166 13.50 -9.34 8.87
N SER A 167 13.87 -8.08 9.13
CA SER A 167 12.97 -7.07 9.69
C SER A 167 13.39 -5.65 9.29
N MET A 168 12.45 -4.73 9.38
CA MET A 168 12.62 -3.32 9.03
C MET A 168 11.80 -2.42 9.94
N ILE A 169 12.37 -1.31 10.37
CA ILE A 169 11.72 -0.26 11.14
C ILE A 169 11.80 1.05 10.36
N PRO A 170 10.67 1.61 9.91
CA PRO A 170 10.65 2.93 9.28
C PRO A 170 11.02 4.03 10.28
N VAL A 171 11.84 4.98 9.84
CA VAL A 171 12.27 6.15 10.65
C VAL A 171 11.61 7.40 10.08
N TRP A 172 10.91 8.12 10.93
CA TRP A 172 10.17 9.33 10.59
C TRP A 172 10.81 10.55 11.25
N LYS A 173 10.67 11.72 10.63
CA LYS A 173 11.25 12.98 11.13
C LYS A 173 10.72 13.38 12.51
N ASP A 174 9.46 13.09 12.78
CA ASP A 174 8.78 13.38 14.05
C ASP A 174 8.87 12.25 15.07
N GLU A 175 9.38 11.09 14.68
CA GLU A 175 9.48 9.92 15.52
C GLU A 175 10.78 9.17 15.19
N HIS A 176 11.84 9.52 15.91
CA HIS A 176 13.09 8.77 15.90
C HIS A 176 13.01 7.70 16.97
N PRO A 177 12.94 6.43 16.58
CA PRO A 177 13.05 5.37 17.56
C PRO A 177 14.45 5.42 18.17
N GLU A 178 14.55 5.74 19.45
CA GLU A 178 15.77 5.63 20.24
C GLU A 178 15.85 4.21 20.82
N ASN A 179 17.02 3.62 20.93
CA ASN A 179 17.29 2.28 21.45
C ASN A 179 16.93 1.12 20.52
N PHE A 180 17.72 0.97 19.48
CA PHE A 180 17.71 -0.26 18.69
C PHE A 180 18.68 -1.31 19.21
N ASP A 181 18.29 -2.57 19.04
CA ASP A 181 19.20 -3.70 19.09
C ASP A 181 20.39 -3.43 18.15
N VAL A 182 21.60 -3.71 18.62
CA VAL A 182 22.86 -3.56 17.88
C VAL A 182 22.92 -4.30 16.53
N ASN A 183 21.95 -5.17 16.28
CA ASN A 183 21.84 -5.94 15.04
C ASN A 183 21.13 -5.16 13.91
N PHE A 184 20.61 -3.95 14.15
CA PHE A 184 20.00 -3.14 13.12
C PHE A 184 20.99 -2.16 12.49
N HIS A 185 20.95 -2.06 11.15
CA HIS A 185 21.72 -1.13 10.36
C HIS A 185 20.83 -0.03 9.78
N TYR A 186 21.21 1.23 9.98
CA TYR A 186 20.47 2.36 9.43
C TYR A 186 20.81 2.61 7.97
N THR A 187 19.78 2.76 7.15
CA THR A 187 19.88 3.20 5.76
C THR A 187 19.09 4.48 5.56
N HIS A 188 19.77 5.56 5.18
CA HIS A 188 19.11 6.82 4.84
C HIS A 188 18.41 6.70 3.49
N LEU A 189 17.15 7.11 3.42
CA LEU A 189 16.41 7.13 2.16
C LEU A 189 16.74 8.42 1.41
N ILE A 190 17.57 8.32 0.39
CA ILE A 190 17.89 9.42 -0.53
C ILE A 190 16.75 9.55 -1.56
N ARG A 191 15.50 9.64 -1.13
CA ARG A 191 14.36 9.72 -2.05
C ARG A 191 13.44 10.85 -1.65
N ASP A 192 13.27 11.81 -2.56
CA ASP A 192 12.11 12.68 -2.55
C ASP A 192 10.86 11.81 -2.78
N GLY A 193 9.84 11.94 -1.94
CA GLY A 193 8.57 11.25 -2.16
C GLY A 193 7.99 10.45 -0.99
N TYR A 194 8.71 10.33 0.13
CA TYR A 194 8.13 9.77 1.35
C TYR A 194 7.64 10.87 2.31
N ARG A 195 7.02 11.88 1.74
CA ARG A 195 6.37 12.96 2.47
C ARG A 195 4.88 12.85 2.30
N PHE A 196 4.14 13.02 3.37
CA PHE A 196 2.70 13.17 3.30
C PHE A 196 2.21 14.15 4.36
N ILE A 197 1.05 14.72 4.13
CA ILE A 197 0.43 15.63 5.08
C ILE A 197 -0.48 14.79 5.99
N SER A 198 -0.24 14.84 7.30
CA SER A 198 -1.11 14.20 8.28
C SER A 198 -2.47 14.91 8.36
N ASP A 199 -3.45 14.25 8.99
CA ASP A 199 -4.80 14.79 9.12
C ASP A 199 -4.86 16.10 9.93
N ASN A 200 -3.82 16.39 10.72
CA ASN A 200 -3.65 17.66 11.44
C ASN A 200 -2.83 18.72 10.67
N GLY A 201 -2.58 18.52 9.38
CA GLY A 201 -1.85 19.44 8.51
C GLY A 201 -0.33 19.45 8.67
N LYS A 202 0.25 18.57 9.48
CA LYS A 202 1.71 18.46 9.61
C LYS A 202 2.30 17.61 8.49
N GLU A 203 3.38 18.08 7.91
CA GLU A 203 4.17 17.28 6.98
C GLU A 203 4.91 16.18 7.75
N LEU A 204 4.71 14.95 7.30
CA LEU A 204 5.40 13.77 7.80
C LEU A 204 6.41 13.30 6.76
N GLU A 205 7.67 13.25 7.14
CA GLU A 205 8.78 12.87 6.28
C GLU A 205 9.43 11.59 6.79
N ARG A 206 9.56 10.61 5.88
CA ARG A 206 10.29 9.38 6.16
C ARG A 206 11.77 9.60 5.84
N LEU A 207 12.61 9.53 6.85
CA LEU A 207 14.05 9.80 6.75
C LEU A 207 14.86 8.57 6.34
N GLY A 208 14.44 7.40 6.77
CA GLY A 208 15.23 6.19 6.58
C GLY A 208 14.53 4.93 7.08
N ILE A 209 15.31 3.88 7.12
CA ILE A 209 14.91 2.57 7.64
C ILE A 209 16.05 1.99 8.47
N TRP A 210 15.70 1.32 9.55
CA TRP A 210 16.56 0.36 10.21
C TRP A 210 16.26 -1.03 9.67
N VAL A 211 17.25 -1.78 9.26
CA VAL A 211 17.12 -3.13 8.72
C VAL A 211 17.99 -4.12 9.48
N ARG A 212 17.48 -5.34 9.62
CA ARG A 212 18.17 -6.48 10.21
C ARG A 212 18.04 -7.71 9.32
#